data_4d97d5ae7cdcbf57d5f3e0bc1cabdc0a
#
_entry.id   4d97d5ae7cdcbf57d5f3e0bc1cabdc0a
#
_cell.length_a   1.000
_cell.length_b   1.000
_cell.length_c   1.000
_cell.angle_alpha   90.00
_cell.angle_beta   90.00
_cell.angle_gamma   90.00
#
_symmetry.space_group_name_H-M   'P 1'
#
loop_
_entity.id
_entity.type
_entity.pdbx_description
1 polymer ?
#
loop_
_entity_poly.entity_id
_entity_poly.type
_entity_poly.pdbx_seq_one_letter_code
_entity_poly.pdbx_strand_id
1 'polypeptide(L)'
;MKTITVFLASSNELNYDRNSFQALIAKLDDIYEPRGIRIKCRRWEDFPAYCTGERTQDVYNKTVRSCDMCICMFHKEAGQYTIEEFNQALDEYKTNHSHPKTFVYIRALVEGEVETDELKAFKDQLFKSIGHYWCNYASDDSMNLHFVMQLERLIPDMGLSAGDSSQLKVEEGNVTLQGIKIADYTNLPFAAANPEYSSLKEKYAQLDKDITQLRALGIDDTHDLLREKVIDRQKCHEQIINMEKQLLDMAFLVNKSISSNSPMSERKRLAIEMFEQGNIKGVINVLNEEDMASEAKQAELEIARGRQLVQSGNDLIEKGIQTIQAQVEEYILRAKALMLDFDNADRFSLACNAYERAIELTRNHLSQAELAGRLNDYYCFLHDNNQFTKCEAYIEECVSIRADLCRKYPETYEPVLADSYNDLAILYSDTQRFNESEAMYKSALAIRERLAKANLQAYEPALVDSYSNLAILYSDTQRFNESEAM
;
A
#
# COMPACT_ATOMS: atom_id res chain seq x y z
N MET A 1 7.32 -19.96 -16.98
CA MET A 1 7.82 -18.59 -16.84
C MET A 1 6.87 -17.68 -17.59
N LYS A 2 6.17 -16.78 -16.89
CA LYS A 2 5.22 -15.82 -17.51
C LYS A 2 5.93 -14.51 -17.75
N THR A 3 5.68 -13.88 -18.88
CA THR A 3 6.23 -12.56 -19.19
C THR A 3 5.14 -11.51 -19.04
N ILE A 4 5.41 -10.47 -18.25
CA ILE A 4 4.61 -9.25 -18.16
C ILE A 4 5.24 -8.22 -19.08
N THR A 5 4.47 -7.73 -20.03
CA THR A 5 4.90 -6.72 -21.00
C THR A 5 4.37 -5.35 -20.62
N VAL A 6 5.25 -4.38 -20.46
CA VAL A 6 4.94 -2.99 -20.12
C VAL A 6 5.23 -2.11 -21.33
N PHE A 7 4.23 -1.43 -21.86
CA PHE A 7 4.43 -0.40 -22.88
C PHE A 7 4.57 0.97 -22.21
N LEU A 8 5.59 1.73 -22.58
CA LEU A 8 5.89 3.04 -22.02
C LEU A 8 5.65 4.14 -23.07
N ALA A 9 4.58 4.87 -22.87
CA ALA A 9 4.13 6.00 -23.68
C ALA A 9 4.52 7.32 -23.02
N SER A 10 5.25 8.20 -23.69
CA SER A 10 5.52 9.55 -23.20
C SER A 10 6.03 10.47 -24.30
N SER A 11 5.98 11.77 -24.05
CA SER A 11 6.61 12.77 -24.91
C SER A 11 8.15 12.76 -24.80
N ASN A 12 8.82 13.39 -25.78
CA ASN A 12 10.30 13.47 -25.81
C ASN A 12 10.89 14.25 -24.64
N GLU A 13 10.18 15.19 -24.05
CA GLU A 13 10.63 15.98 -22.91
C GLU A 13 10.89 15.12 -21.65
N LEU A 14 10.23 13.96 -21.54
CA LEU A 14 10.37 12.99 -20.46
C LEU A 14 11.40 11.89 -20.75
N ASN A 15 12.40 12.14 -21.58
CA ASN A 15 13.42 11.14 -21.94
C ASN A 15 14.19 10.63 -20.71
N TYR A 16 14.51 11.50 -19.76
CA TYR A 16 15.16 11.10 -18.51
C TYR A 16 14.29 10.14 -17.70
N ASP A 17 13.03 10.50 -17.48
CA ASP A 17 12.05 9.70 -16.73
C ASP A 17 11.82 8.33 -17.37
N ARG A 18 11.74 8.29 -18.73
CA ARG A 18 11.66 7.01 -19.47
C ARG A 18 12.84 6.09 -19.20
N ASN A 19 14.06 6.63 -19.24
CA ASN A 19 15.27 5.86 -19.02
C ASN A 19 15.38 5.38 -17.58
N SER A 20 14.99 6.22 -16.62
CA SER A 20 14.91 5.86 -15.21
C SER A 20 13.90 4.73 -14.98
N PHE A 21 12.71 4.83 -15.55
CA PHE A 21 11.68 3.81 -15.47
C PHE A 21 12.12 2.49 -16.12
N GLN A 22 12.79 2.55 -17.26
CA GLN A 22 13.36 1.35 -17.90
C GLN A 22 14.39 0.67 -17.00
N ALA A 23 15.25 1.44 -16.33
CA ALA A 23 16.22 0.89 -15.37
C ALA A 23 15.50 0.23 -14.17
N LEU A 24 14.39 0.80 -13.71
CA LEU A 24 13.53 0.15 -12.72
C LEU A 24 13.01 -1.19 -13.23
N ILE A 25 12.44 -1.23 -14.45
CA ILE A 25 11.90 -2.49 -15.00
C ILE A 25 12.97 -3.57 -15.10
N ALA A 26 14.21 -3.22 -15.47
CA ALA A 26 15.31 -4.18 -15.48
C ALA A 26 15.61 -4.75 -14.08
N LYS A 27 15.62 -3.91 -13.04
CA LYS A 27 15.77 -4.37 -11.64
C LYS A 27 14.61 -5.28 -11.23
N LEU A 28 13.39 -4.94 -11.61
CA LEU A 28 12.22 -5.75 -11.29
C LEU A 28 12.22 -7.08 -12.04
N ASP A 29 12.71 -7.11 -13.28
CA ASP A 29 12.89 -8.38 -14.01
C ASP A 29 13.82 -9.33 -13.24
N ASP A 30 14.93 -8.82 -12.71
CA ASP A 30 15.87 -9.60 -11.90
C ASP A 30 15.25 -10.07 -10.58
N ILE A 31 14.46 -9.21 -9.91
CA ILE A 31 13.78 -9.54 -8.63
C ILE A 31 12.73 -10.63 -8.82
N TYR A 32 11.98 -10.58 -9.93
CA TYR A 32 10.85 -11.50 -10.17
C TYR A 32 11.23 -12.74 -10.96
N GLU A 33 12.39 -12.79 -11.62
CA GLU A 33 12.85 -13.97 -12.35
C GLU A 33 12.89 -15.26 -11.50
N PRO A 34 13.37 -15.25 -10.24
CA PRO A 34 13.34 -16.42 -9.36
C PRO A 34 11.91 -16.92 -9.06
N ARG A 35 10.91 -16.05 -9.18
CA ARG A 35 9.48 -16.39 -9.02
C ARG A 35 8.82 -16.87 -10.32
N GLY A 36 9.60 -17.08 -11.37
CA GLY A 36 9.11 -17.50 -12.68
C GLY A 36 8.41 -16.40 -13.48
N ILE A 37 8.61 -15.13 -13.12
CA ILE A 37 8.01 -13.97 -13.78
C ILE A 37 9.12 -13.17 -14.47
N ARG A 38 8.92 -12.81 -15.73
CA ARG A 38 9.77 -11.86 -16.47
C ARG A 38 9.00 -10.56 -16.68
N ILE A 39 9.68 -9.43 -16.56
CA ILE A 39 9.09 -8.11 -16.81
C ILE A 39 9.85 -7.44 -17.94
N LYS A 40 9.17 -7.05 -19.00
CA LYS A 40 9.79 -6.44 -20.19
C LYS A 40 9.16 -5.10 -20.51
N CYS A 41 9.97 -4.06 -20.61
CA CYS A 41 9.56 -2.76 -21.13
C CYS A 41 9.63 -2.74 -22.65
N ARG A 42 8.67 -2.07 -23.27
CA ARG A 42 8.64 -1.74 -24.70
C ARG A 42 8.41 -0.23 -24.84
N ARG A 43 9.25 0.41 -25.64
CA ARG A 43 9.18 1.84 -25.95
C ARG A 43 9.15 2.01 -27.45
N TRP A 44 8.73 3.17 -27.90
CA TRP A 44 8.74 3.48 -29.35
C TRP A 44 10.16 3.42 -29.94
N GLU A 45 11.23 3.71 -29.19
CA GLU A 45 12.63 3.58 -29.60
C GLU A 45 13.06 2.14 -29.88
N ASP A 46 12.36 1.16 -29.35
CA ASP A 46 12.68 -0.27 -29.52
C ASP A 46 12.20 -0.83 -30.87
N PHE A 47 11.49 0.00 -31.65
CA PHE A 47 10.97 -0.42 -32.95
C PHE A 47 11.92 -0.04 -34.07
N PRO A 48 12.04 -0.90 -35.11
CA PRO A 48 12.92 -0.61 -36.26
C PRO A 48 12.48 0.63 -37.03
N ALA A 49 13.44 1.48 -37.38
CA ALA A 49 13.22 2.71 -38.14
C ALA A 49 13.16 2.47 -39.67
N TYR A 50 12.38 1.46 -40.12
CA TYR A 50 12.20 1.22 -41.57
C TYR A 50 10.73 1.43 -41.99
N CYS A 51 10.53 1.83 -43.23
CA CYS A 51 9.18 2.02 -43.77
C CYS A 51 8.50 0.68 -44.07
N THR A 52 7.35 0.45 -43.46
CA THR A 52 6.55 -0.77 -43.65
C THR A 52 5.35 -0.59 -44.57
N GLY A 53 5.09 0.63 -45.06
CA GLY A 53 3.86 0.99 -45.76
C GLY A 53 2.66 1.24 -44.81
N GLU A 54 2.78 0.96 -43.52
CA GLU A 54 1.82 1.34 -42.48
C GLU A 54 2.31 2.62 -41.76
N ARG A 55 1.38 3.37 -41.17
CA ARG A 55 1.73 4.49 -40.29
C ARG A 55 2.48 3.93 -39.08
N THR A 56 3.63 4.49 -38.74
CA THR A 56 4.47 4.01 -37.62
C THR A 56 3.68 3.93 -36.31
N GLN A 57 2.80 4.90 -36.04
CA GLN A 57 1.94 4.91 -34.85
C GLN A 57 0.98 3.72 -34.81
N ASP A 58 0.52 3.21 -35.95
CA ASP A 58 -0.38 2.02 -35.97
C ASP A 58 0.36 0.76 -35.53
N VAL A 59 1.67 0.66 -35.79
CA VAL A 59 2.52 -0.43 -35.28
C VAL A 59 2.66 -0.33 -33.76
N TYR A 60 2.85 0.88 -33.21
CA TYR A 60 2.91 1.09 -31.77
C TYR A 60 1.57 0.76 -31.11
N ASN A 61 0.47 1.22 -31.70
CA ASN A 61 -0.88 0.95 -31.23
C ASN A 61 -1.22 -0.55 -31.16
N LYS A 62 -0.73 -1.36 -32.10
CA LYS A 62 -0.85 -2.83 -32.06
C LYS A 62 -0.13 -3.39 -30.81
N THR A 63 1.06 -2.88 -30.50
CA THR A 63 1.81 -3.31 -29.32
C THR A 63 1.14 -2.84 -28.02
N VAL A 64 0.62 -1.62 -27.99
CA VAL A 64 -0.15 -1.10 -26.85
C VAL A 64 -1.33 -2.03 -26.51
N ARG A 65 -2.11 -2.43 -27.52
CA ARG A 65 -3.25 -3.32 -27.32
C ARG A 65 -2.87 -4.72 -26.80
N SER A 66 -1.69 -5.20 -27.17
CA SER A 66 -1.23 -6.55 -26.81
C SER A 66 -0.40 -6.63 -25.54
N CYS A 67 -0.05 -5.50 -24.91
CA CYS A 67 0.73 -5.50 -23.67
C CYS A 67 -0.15 -5.78 -22.43
N ASP A 68 0.49 -6.18 -21.33
CA ASP A 68 -0.21 -6.40 -20.06
C ASP A 68 -0.46 -5.08 -19.32
N MET A 69 0.46 -4.12 -19.47
CA MET A 69 0.40 -2.80 -18.82
C MET A 69 0.78 -1.69 -19.81
N CYS A 70 0.09 -0.56 -19.73
CA CYS A 70 0.43 0.66 -20.47
C CYS A 70 0.69 1.80 -19.49
N ILE A 71 1.88 2.38 -19.54
CA ILE A 71 2.31 3.51 -18.70
C ILE A 71 2.34 4.75 -19.59
N CYS A 72 1.46 5.72 -19.29
CA CYS A 72 1.38 6.99 -19.99
C CYS A 72 1.93 8.10 -19.11
N MET A 73 3.00 8.76 -19.56
CA MET A 73 3.68 9.82 -18.82
C MET A 73 3.49 11.17 -19.49
N PHE A 74 3.09 12.15 -18.70
CA PHE A 74 2.87 13.54 -19.12
C PHE A 74 3.64 14.50 -18.21
N HIS A 75 3.88 15.73 -18.71
CA HIS A 75 4.45 16.81 -17.92
C HIS A 75 3.66 18.11 -18.13
N LYS A 76 4.13 19.03 -18.99
CA LYS A 76 3.47 20.31 -19.23
C LYS A 76 2.34 20.19 -20.26
N GLU A 77 2.48 19.26 -21.17
CA GLU A 77 1.55 19.07 -22.28
C GLU A 77 1.08 17.62 -22.41
N ALA A 78 -0.07 17.45 -22.99
CA ALA A 78 -0.60 16.15 -23.38
C ALA A 78 -0.25 15.88 -24.83
N GLY A 79 0.88 15.19 -25.07
CA GLY A 79 1.35 14.86 -26.41
C GLY A 79 0.32 14.03 -27.18
N GLN A 80 0.04 14.42 -28.42
CA GLN A 80 -0.99 13.81 -29.27
C GLN A 80 -0.83 12.29 -29.39
N TYR A 81 0.38 11.80 -29.55
CA TYR A 81 0.66 10.36 -29.69
C TYR A 81 0.47 9.62 -28.38
N THR A 82 0.88 10.20 -27.26
CA THR A 82 0.67 9.60 -25.93
C THR A 82 -0.83 9.52 -25.60
N ILE A 83 -1.63 10.51 -25.98
CA ILE A 83 -3.10 10.45 -25.87
C ILE A 83 -3.68 9.35 -26.78
N GLU A 84 -3.18 9.21 -28.00
CA GLU A 84 -3.60 8.17 -28.94
C GLU A 84 -3.32 6.78 -28.33
N GLU A 85 -2.12 6.54 -27.82
CA GLU A 85 -1.72 5.31 -27.15
C GLU A 85 -2.57 5.02 -25.90
N PHE A 86 -2.83 6.02 -25.09
CA PHE A 86 -3.76 5.92 -23.96
C PHE A 86 -5.16 5.48 -24.38
N ASN A 87 -5.72 6.12 -25.41
CA ASN A 87 -7.05 5.76 -25.93
C ASN A 87 -7.09 4.34 -26.47
N GLN A 88 -6.03 3.89 -27.19
CA GLN A 88 -5.92 2.53 -27.69
C GLN A 88 -5.88 1.49 -26.54
N ALA A 89 -5.14 1.79 -25.49
CA ALA A 89 -5.09 0.94 -24.31
C ALA A 89 -6.45 0.86 -23.60
N LEU A 90 -7.13 2.00 -23.42
CA LEU A 90 -8.42 2.07 -22.77
C LEU A 90 -9.52 1.34 -23.58
N ASP A 91 -9.54 1.51 -24.90
CA ASP A 91 -10.55 0.86 -25.76
C ASP A 91 -10.34 -0.65 -25.80
N GLU A 92 -9.09 -1.13 -25.83
CA GLU A 92 -8.79 -2.54 -25.72
C GLU A 92 -9.26 -3.12 -24.38
N TYR A 93 -8.95 -2.43 -23.27
CA TYR A 93 -9.40 -2.85 -21.95
C TYR A 93 -10.93 -2.89 -21.83
N LYS A 94 -11.65 -1.91 -22.38
CA LYS A 94 -13.12 -1.92 -22.40
C LYS A 94 -13.70 -3.13 -23.15
N THR A 95 -12.95 -3.65 -24.13
CA THR A 95 -13.39 -4.78 -24.94
C THR A 95 -13.14 -6.12 -24.24
N ASN A 96 -11.98 -6.30 -23.61
CA ASN A 96 -11.57 -7.60 -23.05
C ASN A 96 -11.62 -7.65 -21.51
N HIS A 97 -11.74 -6.52 -20.81
CA HIS A 97 -11.77 -6.36 -19.34
C HIS A 97 -10.57 -6.98 -18.60
N SER A 98 -9.45 -7.20 -19.29
CA SER A 98 -8.28 -7.85 -18.71
C SER A 98 -6.98 -7.06 -18.89
N HIS A 99 -6.69 -6.58 -20.10
CA HIS A 99 -5.45 -5.85 -20.45
C HIS A 99 -5.69 -4.82 -21.57
N PRO A 100 -4.81 -3.84 -21.73
CA PRO A 100 -3.73 -3.48 -20.81
C PRO A 100 -4.25 -2.76 -19.56
N LYS A 101 -3.62 -2.99 -18.41
CA LYS A 101 -3.81 -2.15 -17.22
C LYS A 101 -3.10 -0.82 -17.46
N THR A 102 -3.85 0.26 -17.53
CA THR A 102 -3.31 1.58 -17.92
C THR A 102 -3.06 2.46 -16.71
N PHE A 103 -1.86 3.03 -16.61
CA PHE A 103 -1.46 3.97 -15.59
C PHE A 103 -1.11 5.31 -16.20
N VAL A 104 -1.58 6.38 -15.59
CA VAL A 104 -1.27 7.76 -16.01
C VAL A 104 -0.43 8.42 -14.94
N TYR A 105 0.77 8.85 -15.32
CA TYR A 105 1.71 9.58 -14.48
C TYR A 105 1.86 10.99 -15.01
N ILE A 106 1.76 11.98 -14.13
CA ILE A 106 1.97 13.39 -14.50
C ILE A 106 3.09 13.95 -13.63
N ARG A 107 4.18 14.37 -14.28
CA ARG A 107 5.30 15.00 -13.59
C ARG A 107 4.86 16.34 -13.01
N ALA A 108 5.20 16.59 -11.74
CA ALA A 108 4.96 17.86 -11.09
C ALA A 108 5.68 19.00 -11.81
N LEU A 109 5.00 20.13 -11.95
CA LEU A 109 5.58 21.35 -12.52
C LEU A 109 6.58 21.95 -11.55
N VAL A 110 7.68 22.49 -12.07
CA VAL A 110 8.62 23.29 -11.31
C VAL A 110 8.23 24.76 -11.35
N GLU A 111 8.79 25.56 -10.45
CA GLU A 111 8.50 27.01 -10.38
C GLU A 111 8.70 27.70 -11.75
N GLY A 112 7.68 28.39 -12.21
CA GLY A 112 7.66 29.09 -13.51
C GLY A 112 7.13 28.26 -14.68
N GLU A 113 6.84 26.98 -14.52
CA GLU A 113 6.19 26.15 -15.51
C GLU A 113 4.67 26.24 -15.40
N VAL A 114 3.99 26.10 -16.54
CA VAL A 114 2.51 26.15 -16.63
C VAL A 114 2.05 24.99 -17.49
N GLU A 115 1.02 24.29 -17.06
CA GLU A 115 0.41 23.24 -17.87
C GLU A 115 -0.46 23.83 -18.97
N THR A 116 -0.44 23.17 -20.13
CA THR A 116 -1.23 23.56 -21.28
C THR A 116 -2.71 23.29 -21.10
N ASP A 117 -3.53 23.93 -21.92
CA ASP A 117 -5.00 23.71 -21.87
C ASP A 117 -5.37 22.31 -22.36
N GLU A 118 -4.57 21.70 -23.24
CA GLU A 118 -4.72 20.31 -23.67
C GLU A 118 -4.54 19.33 -22.50
N LEU A 119 -3.52 19.54 -21.65
CA LEU A 119 -3.30 18.69 -20.47
C LEU A 119 -4.43 18.86 -19.44
N LYS A 120 -4.90 20.10 -19.22
CA LYS A 120 -6.07 20.36 -18.36
C LYS A 120 -7.31 19.65 -18.89
N ALA A 121 -7.58 19.75 -20.18
CA ALA A 121 -8.71 19.08 -20.83
C ALA A 121 -8.61 17.56 -20.72
N PHE A 122 -7.40 16.99 -20.87
CA PHE A 122 -7.17 15.56 -20.69
C PHE A 122 -7.39 15.12 -19.23
N LYS A 123 -6.90 15.86 -18.25
CA LYS A 123 -7.19 15.62 -16.82
C LYS A 123 -8.68 15.65 -16.51
N ASP A 124 -9.39 16.63 -17.05
CA ASP A 124 -10.84 16.74 -16.92
C ASP A 124 -11.58 15.56 -17.57
N GLN A 125 -11.12 15.09 -18.73
CA GLN A 125 -11.68 13.90 -19.37
C GLN A 125 -11.42 12.64 -18.54
N LEU A 126 -10.20 12.45 -18.01
CA LEU A 126 -9.87 11.34 -17.13
C LEU A 126 -10.80 11.29 -15.93
N PHE A 127 -10.96 12.41 -15.25
CA PHE A 127 -11.73 12.48 -14.01
C PHE A 127 -13.23 12.39 -14.24
N LYS A 128 -13.79 13.23 -15.13
CA LYS A 128 -15.26 13.39 -15.28
C LYS A 128 -15.88 12.33 -16.18
N SER A 129 -15.16 11.88 -17.23
CA SER A 129 -15.75 11.02 -18.26
C SER A 129 -15.34 9.56 -18.10
N ILE A 130 -14.12 9.29 -17.63
CA ILE A 130 -13.56 7.95 -17.52
C ILE A 130 -13.60 7.47 -16.07
N GLY A 131 -13.58 8.39 -15.10
CA GLY A 131 -13.50 8.05 -13.67
C GLY A 131 -12.13 7.47 -13.29
N HIS A 132 -11.08 7.78 -14.05
CA HIS A 132 -9.72 7.32 -13.84
C HIS A 132 -8.86 8.42 -13.21
N TYR A 133 -7.95 8.02 -12.32
CA TYR A 133 -7.02 8.92 -11.66
C TYR A 133 -5.64 8.81 -12.28
N TRP A 134 -4.87 9.88 -12.14
CA TRP A 134 -3.46 9.92 -12.45
C TRP A 134 -2.64 10.00 -11.17
N CYS A 135 -1.39 9.56 -11.22
CA CYS A 135 -0.42 9.76 -10.16
C CYS A 135 0.46 10.96 -10.51
N ASN A 136 0.47 11.98 -9.64
CA ASN A 136 1.47 13.03 -9.72
C ASN A 136 2.79 12.50 -9.15
N TYR A 137 3.92 12.82 -9.80
CA TYR A 137 5.24 12.48 -9.28
C TYR A 137 6.19 13.68 -9.39
N ALA A 138 6.97 13.90 -8.33
CA ALA A 138 7.97 14.97 -8.28
C ALA A 138 9.39 14.45 -8.56
N SER A 139 9.63 13.17 -8.32
CA SER A 139 10.92 12.51 -8.53
C SER A 139 10.74 11.10 -9.08
N ASP A 140 11.78 10.57 -9.71
CA ASP A 140 11.81 9.18 -10.17
C ASP A 140 11.54 8.21 -9.03
N ASP A 141 12.08 8.50 -7.84
CA ASP A 141 11.89 7.67 -6.66
C ASP A 141 10.42 7.56 -6.26
N SER A 142 9.66 8.66 -6.33
CA SER A 142 8.22 8.64 -6.04
C SER A 142 7.44 7.85 -7.08
N MET A 143 7.76 7.99 -8.36
CA MET A 143 7.15 7.21 -9.43
C MET A 143 7.50 5.72 -9.32
N ASN A 144 8.77 5.40 -9.06
CA ASN A 144 9.26 4.05 -8.90
C ASN A 144 8.55 3.33 -7.76
N LEU A 145 8.44 3.96 -6.60
CA LEU A 145 7.74 3.40 -5.45
C LEU A 145 6.27 3.14 -5.77
N HIS A 146 5.58 4.14 -6.35
CA HIS A 146 4.17 3.99 -6.74
C HIS A 146 3.97 2.81 -7.70
N PHE A 147 4.80 2.73 -8.76
CA PHE A 147 4.68 1.64 -9.74
C PHE A 147 4.91 0.26 -9.11
N VAL A 148 5.93 0.11 -8.25
CA VAL A 148 6.21 -1.17 -7.58
C VAL A 148 5.04 -1.56 -6.67
N MET A 149 4.46 -0.63 -5.91
CA MET A 149 3.27 -0.89 -5.11
C MET A 149 2.07 -1.36 -5.95
N GLN A 150 1.87 -0.78 -7.15
CA GLN A 150 0.82 -1.20 -8.07
C GLN A 150 1.11 -2.58 -8.67
N LEU A 151 2.35 -2.83 -9.07
CA LEU A 151 2.77 -4.11 -9.64
C LEU A 151 2.55 -5.27 -8.65
N GLU A 152 2.97 -5.11 -7.40
CA GLU A 152 2.77 -6.10 -6.34
C GLU A 152 1.28 -6.46 -6.14
N ARG A 153 0.39 -5.49 -6.33
CA ARG A 153 -1.07 -5.71 -6.25
C ARG A 153 -1.64 -6.44 -7.46
N LEU A 154 -1.10 -6.17 -8.64
CA LEU A 154 -1.62 -6.73 -9.89
C LEU A 154 -1.12 -8.15 -10.18
N ILE A 155 0.04 -8.52 -9.62
CA ILE A 155 0.60 -9.87 -9.80
C ILE A 155 -0.40 -10.98 -9.40
N PRO A 156 -1.08 -10.93 -8.24
CA PRO A 156 -2.12 -11.89 -7.88
C PRO A 156 -3.29 -11.91 -8.86
N ASP A 157 -3.76 -10.74 -9.30
CA ASP A 157 -4.87 -10.62 -10.25
C ASP A 157 -4.54 -11.24 -11.62
N MET A 158 -3.24 -11.34 -11.94
CA MET A 158 -2.75 -12.03 -13.13
C MET A 158 -2.59 -13.55 -12.94
N GLY A 159 -3.04 -14.08 -11.79
CA GLY A 159 -2.92 -15.51 -11.45
C GLY A 159 -1.46 -15.92 -11.18
N LEU A 160 -0.65 -14.99 -10.71
CA LEU A 160 0.75 -15.20 -10.34
C LEU A 160 0.88 -15.11 -8.82
N SER A 161 1.85 -15.84 -8.25
CA SER A 161 2.14 -15.73 -6.82
C SER A 161 2.64 -14.34 -6.49
N ALA A 162 1.87 -13.59 -5.71
CA ALA A 162 2.40 -12.44 -5.02
C ALA A 162 3.38 -12.96 -3.97
N GLY A 163 4.61 -12.48 -4.00
CA GLY A 163 5.40 -12.51 -2.79
C GLY A 163 4.68 -11.70 -1.71
N ASP A 164 5.03 -11.92 -0.47
CA ASP A 164 4.53 -11.13 0.64
C ASP A 164 4.74 -9.63 0.32
N SER A 165 3.65 -8.84 0.30
CA SER A 165 3.72 -7.37 0.13
C SER A 165 4.52 -6.69 1.26
N SER A 166 4.83 -7.43 2.34
CA SER A 166 5.73 -7.05 3.42
C SER A 166 7.21 -6.94 3.01
N GLN A 167 7.57 -7.26 1.75
CA GLN A 167 8.95 -7.23 1.28
C GLN A 167 9.47 -5.84 0.90
N LEU A 168 8.59 -4.83 0.75
CA LEU A 168 9.02 -3.43 0.69
C LEU A 168 9.36 -2.97 2.10
N LYS A 169 10.62 -2.60 2.32
CA LYS A 169 11.14 -2.14 3.61
C LYS A 169 11.90 -0.84 3.45
N VAL A 170 11.99 -0.08 4.54
CA VAL A 170 12.93 1.04 4.62
C VAL A 170 14.19 0.55 5.32
N GLU A 171 15.31 0.59 4.64
CA GLU A 171 16.61 0.16 5.12
C GLU A 171 17.64 1.24 4.81
N GLU A 172 18.27 1.79 5.83
CA GLU A 172 19.31 2.83 5.71
C GLU A 172 18.91 4.04 4.85
N GLY A 173 17.65 4.48 4.95
CA GLY A 173 17.11 5.61 4.17
C GLY A 173 16.77 5.27 2.72
N ASN A 174 16.69 3.99 2.37
CA ASN A 174 16.25 3.52 1.06
C ASN A 174 15.00 2.66 1.20
N VAL A 175 14.09 2.75 0.25
CA VAL A 175 13.04 1.77 0.07
C VAL A 175 13.61 0.62 -0.75
N THR A 176 13.57 -0.58 -0.18
CA THR A 176 14.11 -1.80 -0.82
C THR A 176 12.99 -2.80 -1.07
N LEU A 177 13.12 -3.58 -2.14
CA LEU A 177 12.33 -4.78 -2.41
C LEU A 177 13.30 -5.97 -2.47
N GLN A 178 13.17 -6.91 -1.54
CA GLN A 178 14.11 -8.03 -1.41
C GLN A 178 15.59 -7.59 -1.30
N GLY A 179 15.85 -6.51 -0.56
CA GLY A 179 17.19 -5.95 -0.39
C GLY A 179 17.71 -5.14 -1.60
N ILE A 180 16.96 -5.04 -2.70
CA ILE A 180 17.33 -4.25 -3.88
C ILE A 180 16.68 -2.88 -3.77
N LYS A 181 17.48 -1.82 -3.86
CA LYS A 181 17.01 -0.43 -3.80
C LYS A 181 16.05 -0.10 -4.95
N ILE A 182 14.84 0.31 -4.59
CA ILE A 182 13.79 0.79 -5.49
C ILE A 182 13.76 2.32 -5.52
N ALA A 183 13.85 2.96 -4.36
CA ALA A 183 13.78 4.41 -4.22
C ALA A 183 14.65 4.89 -3.05
N ASP A 184 15.10 6.15 -3.13
CA ASP A 184 15.67 6.86 -1.99
C ASP A 184 14.51 7.41 -1.15
N TYR A 185 14.44 6.99 0.10
CA TYR A 185 13.34 7.40 0.98
C TYR A 185 13.28 8.91 1.17
N THR A 186 14.43 9.57 1.23
CA THR A 186 14.52 11.03 1.46
C THR A 186 14.03 11.86 0.27
N ASN A 187 13.94 11.26 -0.92
CA ASN A 187 13.41 11.90 -2.14
C ASN A 187 11.89 11.72 -2.30
N LEU A 188 11.25 10.96 -1.40
CA LEU A 188 9.81 10.78 -1.45
C LEU A 188 9.11 12.04 -0.91
N PRO A 189 8.14 12.63 -1.64
CA PRO A 189 7.53 13.90 -1.27
C PRO A 189 6.96 13.91 0.14
N PHE A 190 6.27 12.85 0.55
CA PHE A 190 5.67 12.73 1.87
C PHE A 190 6.70 12.65 3.01
N ALA A 191 7.95 12.23 2.73
CA ALA A 191 9.04 12.20 3.68
C ALA A 191 9.85 13.51 3.63
N ALA A 192 10.23 13.96 2.43
CA ALA A 192 11.04 15.16 2.21
C ALA A 192 10.40 16.43 2.76
N ALA A 193 9.08 16.55 2.63
CA ALA A 193 8.33 17.72 3.11
C ALA A 193 7.80 17.57 4.55
N ASN A 194 8.03 16.42 5.21
CA ASN A 194 7.58 16.23 6.58
C ASN A 194 8.49 16.91 7.58
N PRO A 195 8.01 17.95 8.33
CA PRO A 195 8.85 18.74 9.21
C PRO A 195 9.34 17.94 10.42
N GLU A 196 8.57 16.99 10.91
CA GLU A 196 8.93 16.16 12.06
C GLU A 196 10.03 15.15 11.69
N TYR A 197 9.93 14.52 10.50
CA TYR A 197 10.97 13.65 9.97
C TYR A 197 12.29 14.41 9.79
N SER A 198 12.24 15.61 9.20
CA SER A 198 13.41 16.47 9.03
C SER A 198 14.04 16.84 10.38
N SER A 199 13.24 17.23 11.36
CA SER A 199 13.70 17.56 12.72
C SER A 199 14.37 16.37 13.42
N LEU A 200 13.82 15.16 13.27
CA LEU A 200 14.44 13.95 13.82
C LEU A 200 15.78 13.63 13.16
N LYS A 201 15.89 13.79 11.84
CA LYS A 201 17.16 13.59 11.10
C LYS A 201 18.23 14.61 11.52
N GLU A 202 17.85 15.87 11.69
CA GLU A 202 18.76 16.91 12.17
C GLU A 202 19.23 16.62 13.61
N LYS A 203 18.31 16.24 14.50
CA LYS A 203 18.63 15.85 15.88
C LYS A 203 19.58 14.65 15.91
N TYR A 204 19.34 13.63 15.10
CA TYR A 204 20.21 12.47 14.98
C TYR A 204 21.63 12.86 14.53
N ALA A 205 21.73 13.67 13.48
CA ALA A 205 23.00 14.14 12.96
C ALA A 205 23.77 15.00 13.99
N GLN A 206 23.06 15.83 14.78
CA GLN A 206 23.68 16.62 15.85
C GLN A 206 24.20 15.72 16.97
N LEU A 207 23.42 14.72 17.40
CA LEU A 207 23.84 13.76 18.42
C LEU A 207 25.06 12.95 17.97
N ASP A 208 25.11 12.54 16.71
CA ASP A 208 26.25 11.81 16.15
C ASP A 208 27.52 12.67 16.11
N LYS A 209 27.37 13.94 15.75
CA LYS A 209 28.46 14.93 15.79
C LYS A 209 28.96 15.16 17.23
N ASP A 210 28.04 15.32 18.18
CA ASP A 210 28.37 15.52 19.60
C ASP A 210 29.17 14.29 20.14
N ILE A 211 28.70 13.08 19.85
CA ILE A 211 29.38 11.83 20.24
C ILE A 211 30.78 11.76 19.64
N THR A 212 30.91 12.07 18.35
CA THR A 212 32.22 12.08 17.68
C THR A 212 33.18 13.08 18.31
N GLN A 213 32.71 14.28 18.66
CA GLN A 213 33.52 15.32 19.33
C GLN A 213 33.94 14.89 20.74
N LEU A 214 33.04 14.32 21.53
CA LEU A 214 33.33 13.83 22.88
C LEU A 214 34.41 12.73 22.84
N ARG A 215 34.31 11.78 21.91
CA ARG A 215 35.35 10.75 21.71
C ARG A 215 36.69 11.33 21.26
N ALA A 216 36.68 12.33 20.38
CA ALA A 216 37.90 13.04 19.97
C ALA A 216 38.60 13.78 21.11
N LEU A 217 37.85 14.21 22.14
CA LEU A 217 38.36 14.82 23.38
C LEU A 217 38.87 13.77 24.39
N GLY A 218 38.87 12.47 24.06
CA GLY A 218 39.35 11.39 24.90
C GLY A 218 38.37 10.95 25.99
N ILE A 219 37.09 11.32 25.87
CA ILE A 219 36.03 10.87 26.77
C ILE A 219 35.68 9.45 26.37
N ASP A 220 35.81 8.50 27.32
CA ASP A 220 35.53 7.08 27.09
C ASP A 220 34.03 6.74 27.20
N ASP A 221 33.66 5.55 26.73
CA ASP A 221 32.26 5.10 26.68
C ASP A 221 31.66 4.83 28.09
N THR A 222 32.43 4.94 29.17
CA THR A 222 31.95 4.78 30.55
C THR A 222 31.49 6.10 31.16
N HIS A 223 31.83 7.23 30.55
CA HIS A 223 31.48 8.55 31.03
C HIS A 223 29.99 8.84 30.82
N ASP A 224 29.31 9.25 31.88
CA ASP A 224 27.85 9.43 31.89
C ASP A 224 27.32 10.33 30.76
N LEU A 225 28.00 11.44 30.45
CA LEU A 225 27.63 12.35 29.38
C LEU A 225 27.65 11.67 28.01
N LEU A 226 28.66 10.83 27.72
CA LEU A 226 28.76 10.13 26.45
C LEU A 226 27.69 9.04 26.37
N ARG A 227 27.49 8.31 27.48
CA ARG A 227 26.43 7.27 27.57
C ARG A 227 25.03 7.86 27.32
N GLU A 228 24.73 9.00 27.94
CA GLU A 228 23.46 9.71 27.73
C GLU A 228 23.25 10.06 26.24
N LYS A 229 24.26 10.66 25.60
CA LYS A 229 24.22 11.01 24.18
C LYS A 229 24.05 9.79 23.26
N VAL A 230 24.71 8.68 23.57
CA VAL A 230 24.57 7.43 22.82
C VAL A 230 23.16 6.86 22.97
N ILE A 231 22.60 6.85 24.18
CA ILE A 231 21.22 6.42 24.42
C ILE A 231 20.22 7.32 23.67
N ASP A 232 20.41 8.65 23.73
CA ASP A 232 19.51 9.58 23.03
C ASP A 232 19.61 9.44 21.53
N ARG A 233 20.80 9.16 20.98
CA ARG A 233 20.96 8.88 19.55
C ARG A 233 20.23 7.59 19.16
N GLN A 234 20.33 6.54 19.99
CA GLN A 234 19.64 5.29 19.73
C GLN A 234 18.12 5.48 19.76
N LYS A 235 17.57 6.16 20.76
CA LYS A 235 16.15 6.50 20.82
C LYS A 235 15.69 7.32 19.60
N CYS A 236 16.49 8.29 19.19
CA CYS A 236 16.19 9.09 18.00
C CYS A 236 16.20 8.23 16.74
N HIS A 237 17.14 7.28 16.64
CA HIS A 237 17.18 6.32 15.52
C HIS A 237 15.95 5.42 15.47
N GLU A 238 15.52 4.89 16.60
CA GLU A 238 14.29 4.09 16.71
C GLU A 238 13.05 4.91 16.31
N GLN A 239 12.97 6.19 16.71
CA GLN A 239 11.89 7.08 16.29
C GLN A 239 11.89 7.31 14.78
N ILE A 240 13.07 7.49 14.16
CA ILE A 240 13.20 7.64 12.70
C ILE A 240 12.71 6.38 11.99
N ILE A 241 13.17 5.19 12.38
CA ILE A 241 12.75 3.91 11.78
C ILE A 241 11.23 3.71 11.89
N ASN A 242 10.68 3.98 13.07
CA ASN A 242 9.24 3.85 13.28
C ASN A 242 8.45 4.83 12.40
N MET A 243 8.88 6.07 12.29
CA MET A 243 8.25 7.07 11.43
C MET A 243 8.36 6.71 9.95
N GLU A 244 9.54 6.24 9.51
CA GLU A 244 9.75 5.76 8.14
C GLU A 244 8.79 4.62 7.79
N LYS A 245 8.61 3.66 8.70
CA LYS A 245 7.63 2.57 8.53
C LYS A 245 6.21 3.11 8.43
N GLN A 246 5.78 3.97 9.36
CA GLN A 246 4.41 4.51 9.38
C GLN A 246 4.08 5.34 8.13
N LEU A 247 5.01 6.17 7.67
CA LEU A 247 4.83 6.95 6.44
C LEU A 247 4.75 6.04 5.20
N LEU A 248 5.56 4.98 5.15
CA LEU A 248 5.50 4.01 4.06
C LEU A 248 4.16 3.24 4.08
N ASP A 249 3.70 2.79 5.25
CA ASP A 249 2.41 2.13 5.41
C ASP A 249 1.24 3.04 4.98
N MET A 250 1.33 4.33 5.28
CA MET A 250 0.34 5.30 4.82
C MET A 250 0.39 5.48 3.30
N ALA A 251 1.60 5.50 2.70
CA ALA A 251 1.75 5.54 1.24
C ALA A 251 1.13 4.31 0.56
N PHE A 252 1.27 3.11 1.14
CA PHE A 252 0.56 1.91 0.68
C PHE A 252 -0.95 2.07 0.73
N LEU A 253 -1.49 2.61 1.82
CA LEU A 253 -2.92 2.82 1.97
C LEU A 253 -3.46 3.83 0.94
N VAL A 254 -2.76 4.94 0.75
CA VAL A 254 -3.07 5.96 -0.26
C VAL A 254 -3.08 5.33 -1.66
N ASN A 255 -2.03 4.57 -1.99
CA ASN A 255 -1.92 3.88 -3.27
C ASN A 255 -3.07 2.88 -3.49
N LYS A 256 -3.40 2.08 -2.47
CA LYS A 256 -4.54 1.17 -2.48
C LYS A 256 -5.86 1.92 -2.70
N SER A 257 -6.03 3.07 -2.06
CA SER A 257 -7.22 3.90 -2.16
C SER A 257 -7.43 4.49 -3.54
N ILE A 258 -6.36 4.87 -4.24
CA ILE A 258 -6.42 5.37 -5.62
C ILE A 258 -6.86 4.27 -6.60
N SER A 259 -6.43 3.04 -6.36
CA SER A 259 -6.64 1.90 -7.27
C SER A 259 -7.87 1.06 -6.94
N SER A 260 -8.57 1.35 -5.84
CA SER A 260 -9.79 0.62 -5.47
C SER A 260 -10.96 1.04 -6.37
N ASN A 261 -11.90 0.10 -6.59
CA ASN A 261 -13.16 0.42 -7.28
C ASN A 261 -14.09 1.29 -6.42
N SER A 262 -13.64 1.72 -5.23
CA SER A 262 -14.44 2.59 -4.38
C SER A 262 -14.46 4.02 -4.93
N PRO A 263 -15.60 4.71 -4.85
CA PRO A 263 -15.72 6.08 -5.33
C PRO A 263 -14.66 6.98 -4.68
N MET A 264 -13.99 7.78 -5.49
CA MET A 264 -13.06 8.77 -4.99
C MET A 264 -13.83 10.04 -4.62
N SER A 265 -14.04 10.28 -3.33
CA SER A 265 -14.59 11.55 -2.87
C SER A 265 -13.61 12.70 -3.10
N GLU A 266 -14.10 13.92 -3.25
CA GLU A 266 -13.25 15.11 -3.35
C GLU A 266 -12.39 15.28 -2.09
N ARG A 267 -12.93 14.96 -0.93
CA ARG A 267 -12.22 14.97 0.35
C ARG A 267 -11.05 13.97 0.36
N LYS A 268 -11.31 12.74 -0.10
CA LYS A 268 -10.29 11.70 -0.19
C LYS A 268 -9.16 12.12 -1.16
N ARG A 269 -9.50 12.73 -2.29
CA ARG A 269 -8.53 13.27 -3.24
C ARG A 269 -7.65 14.35 -2.61
N LEU A 270 -8.25 15.31 -1.93
CA LEU A 270 -7.52 16.37 -1.23
C LEU A 270 -6.64 15.82 -0.10
N ALA A 271 -7.10 14.80 0.64
CA ALA A 271 -6.31 14.16 1.68
C ALA A 271 -5.07 13.46 1.09
N ILE A 272 -5.20 12.80 -0.05
CA ILE A 272 -4.10 12.19 -0.78
C ILE A 272 -3.08 13.24 -1.22
N GLU A 273 -3.53 14.34 -1.83
CA GLU A 273 -2.66 15.45 -2.24
C GLU A 273 -1.90 16.07 -1.06
N MET A 274 -2.57 16.26 0.09
CA MET A 274 -1.92 16.76 1.30
C MET A 274 -0.87 15.79 1.84
N PHE A 275 -1.13 14.48 1.79
CA PHE A 275 -0.15 13.48 2.19
C PHE A 275 1.08 13.49 1.27
N GLU A 276 0.89 13.52 -0.04
CA GLU A 276 1.98 13.60 -1.01
C GLU A 276 2.84 14.85 -0.81
N GLN A 277 2.26 15.93 -0.27
CA GLN A 277 2.96 17.16 0.11
C GLN A 277 3.60 17.11 1.51
N GLY A 278 3.54 15.98 2.21
CA GLY A 278 4.06 15.84 3.59
C GLY A 278 3.23 16.58 4.63
N ASN A 279 2.07 17.12 4.26
CA ASN A 279 1.21 17.92 5.14
C ASN A 279 0.21 17.04 5.91
N ILE A 280 0.69 16.31 6.92
CA ILE A 280 -0.13 15.41 7.75
C ILE A 280 -1.27 16.15 8.46
N LYS A 281 -1.02 17.37 8.98
CA LYS A 281 -2.07 18.18 9.60
C LYS A 281 -3.17 18.57 8.60
N GLY A 282 -2.79 18.84 7.36
CA GLY A 282 -3.74 19.06 6.26
C GLY A 282 -4.61 17.84 5.99
N VAL A 283 -4.03 16.64 6.00
CA VAL A 283 -4.80 15.38 5.84
C VAL A 283 -5.86 15.25 6.94
N ILE A 284 -5.49 15.47 8.20
CA ILE A 284 -6.40 15.38 9.35
C ILE A 284 -7.52 16.42 9.24
N ASN A 285 -7.21 17.64 8.83
CA ASN A 285 -8.18 18.72 8.69
C ASN A 285 -9.18 18.46 7.55
N VAL A 286 -8.72 17.93 6.43
CA VAL A 286 -9.59 17.58 5.30
C VAL A 286 -10.47 16.38 5.66
N LEU A 287 -9.96 15.41 6.39
CA LEU A 287 -10.71 14.25 6.90
C LEU A 287 -11.34 14.57 8.28
N ASN A 288 -12.02 15.70 8.39
CA ASN A 288 -12.64 16.07 9.65
C ASN A 288 -13.85 15.19 9.98
N GLU A 289 -14.01 14.93 11.28
CA GLU A 289 -14.98 13.94 11.76
C GLU A 289 -16.44 14.40 11.59
N GLU A 290 -16.71 15.71 11.72
CA GLU A 290 -18.07 16.26 11.64
C GLU A 290 -18.66 16.09 10.24
N ASP A 291 -17.89 16.42 9.19
CA ASP A 291 -18.31 16.27 7.81
C ASP A 291 -18.48 14.79 7.43
N MET A 292 -17.53 13.94 7.85
CA MET A 292 -17.59 12.50 7.59
C MET A 292 -18.80 11.87 8.28
N ALA A 293 -19.06 12.19 9.54
CA ALA A 293 -20.22 11.69 10.28
C ALA A 293 -21.56 12.19 9.68
N SER A 294 -21.60 13.43 9.19
CA SER A 294 -22.78 13.99 8.52
C SER A 294 -23.09 13.25 7.23
N GLU A 295 -22.08 13.00 6.39
CA GLU A 295 -22.25 12.26 5.13
C GLU A 295 -22.61 10.78 5.37
N ALA A 296 -21.99 10.13 6.34
CA ALA A 296 -22.34 8.76 6.72
C ALA A 296 -23.81 8.67 7.16
N LYS A 297 -24.26 9.60 7.99
CA LYS A 297 -25.67 9.67 8.42
C LYS A 297 -26.64 9.91 7.25
N GLN A 298 -26.25 10.75 6.30
CA GLN A 298 -27.03 10.99 5.07
C GLN A 298 -27.15 9.70 4.25
N ALA A 299 -26.05 8.96 4.05
CA ALA A 299 -26.04 7.69 3.33
C ALA A 299 -26.87 6.61 4.03
N GLU A 300 -26.82 6.55 5.38
CA GLU A 300 -27.66 5.65 6.18
C GLU A 300 -29.18 5.93 5.97
N LEU A 301 -29.55 7.20 5.90
CA LEU A 301 -30.92 7.61 5.62
C LEU A 301 -31.36 7.23 4.19
N GLU A 302 -30.47 7.35 3.21
CA GLU A 302 -30.74 6.95 1.81
C GLU A 302 -30.93 5.43 1.71
N ILE A 303 -30.10 4.63 2.39
CA ILE A 303 -30.25 3.18 2.47
C ILE A 303 -31.61 2.82 3.11
N ALA A 304 -31.98 3.46 4.23
CA ALA A 304 -33.24 3.19 4.90
C ALA A 304 -34.44 3.52 4.01
N ARG A 305 -34.40 4.65 3.29
CA ARG A 305 -35.43 5.02 2.31
C ARG A 305 -35.49 4.05 1.14
N GLY A 306 -34.34 3.64 0.59
CA GLY A 306 -34.27 2.67 -0.51
C GLY A 306 -34.86 1.31 -0.13
N ARG A 307 -34.65 0.84 1.10
CA ARG A 307 -35.25 -0.39 1.62
C ARG A 307 -36.78 -0.35 1.74
N GLN A 308 -37.35 0.85 1.88
CA GLN A 308 -38.80 1.02 1.93
C GLN A 308 -39.46 1.08 0.54
N LEU A 309 -38.70 1.38 -0.53
CA LEU A 309 -39.21 1.58 -1.89
C LEU A 309 -38.70 0.46 -2.80
N VAL A 310 -39.38 -0.68 -2.80
CA VAL A 310 -38.92 -1.96 -3.39
C VAL A 310 -38.53 -1.94 -4.88
N GLN A 311 -38.93 -0.97 -5.68
CA GLN A 311 -38.65 -0.93 -7.14
C GLN A 311 -37.72 0.22 -7.61
N SER A 312 -37.63 1.33 -6.86
CA SER A 312 -36.64 2.40 -7.11
C SER A 312 -35.49 2.38 -6.11
N GLY A 313 -35.48 1.40 -5.21
CA GLY A 313 -34.61 1.38 -4.06
C GLY A 313 -33.22 0.80 -4.33
N ASN A 314 -33.06 -0.07 -5.31
CA ASN A 314 -31.78 -0.75 -5.53
C ASN A 314 -30.66 0.23 -5.89
N ASP A 315 -30.91 1.18 -6.79
CA ASP A 315 -29.90 2.17 -7.17
C ASP A 315 -29.51 3.09 -6.01
N LEU A 316 -30.50 3.46 -5.15
CA LEU A 316 -30.25 4.27 -3.95
C LEU A 316 -29.48 3.48 -2.88
N ILE A 317 -29.82 2.21 -2.69
CA ILE A 317 -29.10 1.31 -1.77
C ILE A 317 -27.66 1.13 -2.23
N GLU A 318 -27.44 0.84 -3.50
CA GLU A 318 -26.12 0.65 -4.06
C GLU A 318 -25.25 1.90 -3.90
N LYS A 319 -25.80 3.07 -4.25
CA LYS A 319 -25.12 4.36 -4.06
C LYS A 319 -24.80 4.62 -2.58
N GLY A 320 -25.75 4.33 -1.68
CA GLY A 320 -25.54 4.45 -0.23
C GLY A 320 -24.42 3.53 0.26
N ILE A 321 -24.40 2.27 -0.20
CA ILE A 321 -23.33 1.31 0.13
C ILE A 321 -21.97 1.82 -0.36
N GLN A 322 -21.87 2.31 -1.60
CA GLN A 322 -20.63 2.88 -2.13
C GLN A 322 -20.14 4.07 -1.30
N THR A 323 -21.07 4.92 -0.84
CA THR A 323 -20.73 6.04 0.04
C THR A 323 -20.20 5.56 1.40
N ILE A 324 -20.83 4.54 1.99
CA ILE A 324 -20.35 3.93 3.23
C ILE A 324 -18.96 3.31 3.05
N GLN A 325 -18.70 2.61 1.94
CA GLN A 325 -17.38 2.06 1.64
C GLN A 325 -16.31 3.17 1.58
N ALA A 326 -16.60 4.28 0.89
CA ALA A 326 -15.70 5.43 0.84
C ALA A 326 -15.44 6.02 2.24
N GLN A 327 -16.49 6.17 3.05
CA GLN A 327 -16.37 6.67 4.44
C GLN A 327 -15.53 5.74 5.32
N VAL A 328 -15.68 4.43 5.21
CA VAL A 328 -14.85 3.45 5.93
C VAL A 328 -13.37 3.65 5.60
N GLU A 329 -13.04 3.80 4.31
CA GLU A 329 -11.65 4.05 3.90
C GLU A 329 -11.12 5.40 4.41
N GLU A 330 -11.94 6.45 4.41
CA GLU A 330 -11.59 7.77 4.95
C GLU A 330 -11.32 7.72 6.47
N TYR A 331 -12.12 6.96 7.23
CA TYR A 331 -11.87 6.77 8.67
C TYR A 331 -10.56 6.03 8.93
N ILE A 332 -10.22 4.99 8.14
CA ILE A 332 -8.94 4.28 8.26
C ILE A 332 -7.76 5.22 7.92
N LEU A 333 -7.89 6.00 6.85
CA LEU A 333 -6.89 6.99 6.46
C LEU A 333 -6.68 8.04 7.57
N ARG A 334 -7.77 8.55 8.14
CA ARG A 334 -7.75 9.48 9.28
C ARG A 334 -7.04 8.87 10.49
N ALA A 335 -7.35 7.62 10.85
CA ALA A 335 -6.72 6.94 11.99
C ALA A 335 -5.19 6.88 11.84
N LYS A 336 -4.71 6.50 10.67
CA LYS A 336 -3.26 6.47 10.38
C LYS A 336 -2.63 7.86 10.37
N ALA A 337 -3.30 8.88 9.83
CA ALA A 337 -2.83 10.26 9.85
C ALA A 337 -2.72 10.82 11.29
N LEU A 338 -3.69 10.52 12.15
CA LEU A 338 -3.68 10.92 13.56
C LEU A 338 -2.44 10.37 14.30
N MET A 339 -2.03 9.14 14.01
CA MET A 339 -0.84 8.55 14.64
C MET A 339 0.46 9.27 14.26
N LEU A 340 0.50 9.95 13.12
CA LEU A 340 1.62 10.76 12.65
C LEU A 340 1.62 12.19 13.21
N ASP A 341 0.56 12.62 13.89
CA ASP A 341 0.48 13.93 14.58
C ASP A 341 1.06 13.80 15.99
N PHE A 342 2.39 13.86 16.09
CA PHE A 342 3.13 13.67 17.35
C PHE A 342 2.90 14.80 18.36
N ASP A 343 2.44 15.97 17.93
CA ASP A 343 2.08 17.10 18.81
C ASP A 343 0.75 16.84 19.55
N ASN A 344 -0.06 15.92 19.09
CA ASN A 344 -1.37 15.64 19.65
C ASN A 344 -1.29 14.51 20.69
N ALA A 345 -1.48 14.84 21.96
CA ALA A 345 -1.45 13.87 23.06
C ALA A 345 -2.57 12.82 22.96
N ASP A 346 -3.70 13.16 22.34
CA ASP A 346 -4.89 12.29 22.22
C ASP A 346 -4.88 11.47 20.93
N ARG A 347 -3.83 11.56 20.09
CA ARG A 347 -3.75 10.92 18.77
C ARG A 347 -4.15 9.44 18.78
N PHE A 348 -3.68 8.67 19.76
CA PHE A 348 -4.00 7.26 19.87
C PHE A 348 -5.49 7.02 20.14
N SER A 349 -6.08 7.77 21.07
CA SER A 349 -7.51 7.66 21.40
C SER A 349 -8.39 8.05 20.19
N LEU A 350 -8.02 9.12 19.51
CA LEU A 350 -8.73 9.57 18.30
C LEU A 350 -8.60 8.56 17.14
N ALA A 351 -7.42 7.94 16.98
CA ALA A 351 -7.22 6.88 16.00
C ALA A 351 -8.07 5.64 16.33
N CYS A 352 -8.13 5.23 17.60
CA CYS A 352 -9.03 4.16 18.04
C CYS A 352 -10.49 4.46 17.67
N ASN A 353 -10.97 5.67 17.97
CA ASN A 353 -12.35 6.06 17.67
C ASN A 353 -12.63 5.99 16.14
N ALA A 354 -11.67 6.39 15.32
CA ALA A 354 -11.81 6.30 13.87
C ALA A 354 -11.88 4.85 13.38
N TYR A 355 -11.05 3.93 13.90
CA TYR A 355 -11.16 2.50 13.59
C TYR A 355 -12.49 1.91 14.04
N GLU A 356 -12.94 2.21 15.26
CA GLU A 356 -14.21 1.73 15.80
C GLU A 356 -15.39 2.21 14.96
N ARG A 357 -15.36 3.46 14.49
CA ARG A 357 -16.39 3.98 13.59
C ARG A 357 -16.38 3.29 12.22
N ALA A 358 -15.21 3.02 11.66
CA ALA A 358 -15.07 2.25 10.42
C ALA A 358 -15.66 0.83 10.57
N ILE A 359 -15.38 0.16 11.68
CA ILE A 359 -15.92 -1.19 11.99
C ILE A 359 -17.44 -1.13 12.14
N GLU A 360 -17.98 -0.14 12.85
CA GLU A 360 -19.42 0.03 13.03
C GLU A 360 -20.15 0.20 11.70
N LEU A 361 -19.66 1.08 10.83
CA LEU A 361 -20.24 1.28 9.49
C LEU A 361 -20.16 0.00 8.66
N THR A 362 -19.04 -0.69 8.70
CA THR A 362 -18.85 -1.95 7.98
C THR A 362 -19.81 -3.03 8.49
N ARG A 363 -19.94 -3.18 9.79
CA ARG A 363 -20.82 -4.17 10.44
C ARG A 363 -22.28 -3.98 10.06
N ASN A 364 -22.72 -2.73 9.99
CA ASN A 364 -24.12 -2.40 9.73
C ASN A 364 -24.51 -2.47 8.26
N HIS A 365 -23.56 -2.24 7.33
CA HIS A 365 -23.92 -1.97 5.93
C HIS A 365 -23.14 -2.79 4.90
N LEU A 366 -22.00 -3.37 5.27
CA LEU A 366 -21.13 -4.08 4.33
C LEU A 366 -21.13 -5.59 4.57
N SER A 367 -20.31 -6.32 3.81
CA SER A 367 -20.23 -7.77 3.89
C SER A 367 -19.44 -8.25 5.11
N GLN A 368 -19.69 -9.50 5.51
CA GLN A 368 -18.91 -10.15 6.59
C GLN A 368 -17.41 -10.27 6.22
N ALA A 369 -17.08 -10.42 4.95
CA ALA A 369 -15.69 -10.45 4.49
C ALA A 369 -14.99 -9.10 4.72
N GLU A 370 -15.68 -7.99 4.40
CA GLU A 370 -15.16 -6.64 4.65
C GLU A 370 -15.04 -6.38 6.17
N LEU A 371 -16.02 -6.83 6.95
CA LEU A 371 -15.97 -6.70 8.42
C LEU A 371 -14.74 -7.43 8.99
N ALA A 372 -14.49 -8.67 8.58
CA ALA A 372 -13.30 -9.41 9.02
C ALA A 372 -12.00 -8.69 8.64
N GLY A 373 -11.95 -8.06 7.48
CA GLY A 373 -10.82 -7.22 7.08
C GLY A 373 -10.60 -6.03 8.03
N ARG A 374 -11.66 -5.29 8.36
CA ARG A 374 -11.57 -4.13 9.27
C ARG A 374 -11.21 -4.52 10.69
N LEU A 375 -11.75 -5.63 11.18
CA LEU A 375 -11.39 -6.19 12.50
C LEU A 375 -9.91 -6.55 12.56
N ASN A 376 -9.37 -7.17 11.50
CA ASN A 376 -7.95 -7.48 11.40
C ASN A 376 -7.07 -6.22 11.36
N ASP A 377 -7.45 -5.21 10.55
CA ASP A 377 -6.72 -3.93 10.49
C ASP A 377 -6.64 -3.27 11.87
N TYR A 378 -7.74 -3.29 12.64
CA TYR A 378 -7.77 -2.70 13.97
C TYR A 378 -7.02 -3.55 15.00
N TYR A 379 -7.10 -4.88 14.89
CA TYR A 379 -6.26 -5.77 15.68
C TYR A 379 -4.78 -5.43 15.50
N CYS A 380 -4.28 -5.38 14.27
CA CYS A 380 -2.88 -5.05 13.99
C CYS A 380 -2.51 -3.69 14.61
N PHE A 381 -3.35 -2.67 14.43
CA PHE A 381 -3.14 -1.35 15.01
C PHE A 381 -3.03 -1.39 16.55
N LEU A 382 -3.92 -2.08 17.22
CA LEU A 382 -3.91 -2.20 18.68
C LEU A 382 -2.73 -3.02 19.19
N HIS A 383 -2.40 -4.11 18.51
CA HIS A 383 -1.27 -4.98 18.81
C HIS A 383 0.07 -4.24 18.71
N ASP A 384 0.31 -3.51 17.60
CA ASP A 384 1.49 -2.68 17.39
C ASP A 384 1.67 -1.58 18.47
N ASN A 385 0.56 -1.19 19.10
CA ASN A 385 0.55 -0.23 20.23
C ASN A 385 0.43 -0.91 21.60
N ASN A 386 0.73 -2.21 21.70
CA ASN A 386 0.73 -2.99 22.96
C ASN A 386 -0.61 -3.00 23.72
N GLN A 387 -1.73 -2.87 23.02
CA GLN A 387 -3.08 -2.90 23.60
C GLN A 387 -3.67 -4.32 23.60
N PHE A 388 -2.92 -5.30 24.07
CA PHE A 388 -3.20 -6.74 23.96
C PHE A 388 -4.59 -7.14 24.48
N THR A 389 -4.99 -6.60 25.63
CA THR A 389 -6.32 -6.88 26.21
C THR A 389 -7.46 -6.37 25.33
N LYS A 390 -7.25 -5.23 24.65
CA LYS A 390 -8.28 -4.63 23.81
C LYS A 390 -8.36 -5.31 22.43
N CYS A 391 -7.24 -5.73 21.87
CA CYS A 391 -7.20 -6.31 20.52
C CYS A 391 -7.71 -7.75 20.45
N GLU A 392 -7.72 -8.50 21.56
CA GLU A 392 -8.13 -9.92 21.58
C GLU A 392 -9.54 -10.14 21.03
N ALA A 393 -10.52 -9.35 21.49
CA ALA A 393 -11.90 -9.49 21.04
C ALA A 393 -12.06 -9.28 19.51
N TYR A 394 -11.26 -8.38 18.92
CA TYR A 394 -11.33 -8.08 17.49
C TYR A 394 -10.75 -9.20 16.64
N ILE A 395 -9.63 -9.78 17.05
CA ILE A 395 -9.03 -10.90 16.30
C ILE A 395 -9.85 -12.19 16.47
N GLU A 396 -10.44 -12.45 17.64
CA GLU A 396 -11.34 -13.59 17.85
C GLU A 396 -12.60 -13.48 16.97
N GLU A 397 -13.22 -12.30 16.90
CA GLU A 397 -14.35 -12.06 16.02
C GLU A 397 -13.94 -12.24 14.54
N CYS A 398 -12.78 -11.73 14.14
CA CYS A 398 -12.24 -11.90 12.80
C CYS A 398 -12.07 -13.38 12.44
N VAL A 399 -11.44 -14.17 13.32
CA VAL A 399 -11.26 -15.62 13.15
C VAL A 399 -12.61 -16.32 13.01
N SER A 400 -13.58 -15.99 13.87
CA SER A 400 -14.93 -16.56 13.79
C SER A 400 -15.60 -16.31 12.46
N ILE A 401 -15.58 -15.08 11.98
CA ILE A 401 -16.17 -14.70 10.68
C ILE A 401 -15.45 -15.41 9.54
N ARG A 402 -14.10 -15.40 9.52
CA ARG A 402 -13.31 -16.04 8.47
C ARG A 402 -13.50 -17.56 8.46
N ALA A 403 -13.67 -18.21 9.63
CA ALA A 403 -14.00 -19.62 9.72
C ALA A 403 -15.38 -19.93 9.14
N ASP A 404 -16.38 -19.08 9.37
CA ASP A 404 -17.71 -19.24 8.80
C ASP A 404 -17.72 -19.05 7.28
N LEU A 405 -16.95 -18.08 6.77
CA LEU A 405 -16.76 -17.84 5.35
C LEU A 405 -15.99 -19.00 4.69
N CYS A 406 -14.96 -19.51 5.36
CA CYS A 406 -14.15 -20.63 4.88
C CYS A 406 -15.00 -21.93 4.74
N ARG A 407 -15.95 -22.17 5.63
CA ARG A 407 -16.88 -23.32 5.50
C ARG A 407 -17.73 -23.24 4.22
N LYS A 408 -18.04 -22.03 3.75
CA LYS A 408 -18.86 -21.80 2.54
C LYS A 408 -18.02 -21.72 1.27
N TYR A 409 -16.84 -21.13 1.38
CA TYR A 409 -15.97 -20.82 0.24
C TYR A 409 -14.49 -21.11 0.61
N PRO A 410 -14.10 -22.40 0.77
CA PRO A 410 -12.78 -22.78 1.28
C PRO A 410 -11.63 -22.20 0.44
N GLU A 411 -11.69 -22.34 -0.88
CA GLU A 411 -10.61 -21.88 -1.77
C GLU A 411 -10.27 -20.39 -1.63
N THR A 412 -11.28 -19.58 -1.30
CA THR A 412 -11.11 -18.13 -1.15
C THR A 412 -10.62 -17.73 0.25
N TYR A 413 -11.11 -18.43 1.30
CA TYR A 413 -10.93 -17.95 2.68
C TYR A 413 -9.94 -18.76 3.51
N GLU A 414 -9.47 -19.94 3.05
CA GLU A 414 -8.43 -20.70 3.76
C GLU A 414 -7.14 -19.93 3.98
N PRO A 415 -6.58 -19.22 2.98
CA PRO A 415 -5.36 -18.47 3.21
C PRO A 415 -5.53 -17.41 4.30
N VAL A 416 -6.55 -16.56 4.19
CA VAL A 416 -6.78 -15.47 5.17
C VAL A 416 -7.23 -15.96 6.55
N LEU A 417 -7.83 -17.15 6.64
CA LEU A 417 -8.14 -17.79 7.93
C LEU A 417 -6.84 -18.27 8.60
N ALA A 418 -5.92 -18.86 7.83
CA ALA A 418 -4.61 -19.27 8.37
C ALA A 418 -3.83 -18.06 8.90
N ASP A 419 -3.88 -16.92 8.18
CA ASP A 419 -3.27 -15.67 8.65
C ASP A 419 -3.89 -15.20 9.98
N SER A 420 -5.23 -15.24 10.11
CA SER A 420 -5.90 -14.88 11.38
C SER A 420 -5.56 -15.80 12.53
N TYR A 421 -5.41 -17.11 12.28
CA TYR A 421 -4.94 -18.03 13.33
C TYR A 421 -3.51 -17.72 13.74
N ASN A 422 -2.64 -17.37 12.80
CA ASN A 422 -1.28 -16.94 13.09
C ASN A 422 -1.26 -15.67 13.95
N ASP A 423 -2.06 -14.66 13.60
CA ASP A 423 -2.18 -13.40 14.35
C ASP A 423 -2.69 -13.62 15.77
N LEU A 424 -3.71 -14.48 15.95
CA LEU A 424 -4.22 -14.85 17.26
C LEU A 424 -3.19 -15.65 18.08
N ALA A 425 -2.39 -16.49 17.42
CA ALA A 425 -1.30 -17.22 18.06
C ALA A 425 -0.20 -16.28 18.57
N ILE A 426 0.16 -15.26 17.79
CA ILE A 426 1.11 -14.20 18.19
C ILE A 426 0.59 -13.51 19.46
N LEU A 427 -0.66 -13.07 19.47
CA LEU A 427 -1.27 -12.40 20.62
C LEU A 427 -1.22 -13.30 21.88
N TYR A 428 -1.56 -14.57 21.73
CA TYR A 428 -1.49 -15.52 22.85
C TYR A 428 -0.06 -15.73 23.33
N SER A 429 0.92 -15.74 22.43
CA SER A 429 2.34 -15.79 22.80
C SER A 429 2.77 -14.55 23.58
N ASP A 430 2.43 -13.36 23.11
CA ASP A 430 2.77 -12.08 23.75
C ASP A 430 2.11 -11.93 25.12
N THR A 431 0.95 -12.56 25.32
CA THR A 431 0.25 -12.63 26.61
C THR A 431 0.60 -13.87 27.44
N GLN A 432 1.67 -14.61 27.07
CA GLN A 432 2.18 -15.80 27.76
C GLN A 432 1.18 -16.98 27.86
N ARG A 433 0.21 -17.00 26.97
CA ARG A 433 -0.79 -18.08 26.84
C ARG A 433 -0.28 -19.13 25.84
N PHE A 434 0.87 -19.72 26.13
CA PHE A 434 1.64 -20.55 25.19
C PHE A 434 0.90 -21.78 24.66
N ASN A 435 0.04 -22.42 25.47
CA ASN A 435 -0.74 -23.59 25.03
C ASN A 435 -1.79 -23.18 23.98
N GLU A 436 -2.42 -22.04 24.15
CA GLU A 436 -3.42 -21.50 23.22
C GLU A 436 -2.72 -20.99 21.94
N SER A 437 -1.57 -20.34 22.08
CA SER A 437 -0.71 -19.95 20.98
C SER A 437 -0.32 -21.15 20.12
N GLU A 438 0.17 -22.24 20.74
CA GLU A 438 0.53 -23.47 20.04
C GLU A 438 -0.65 -24.05 19.25
N ALA A 439 -1.84 -24.08 19.83
CA ALA A 439 -3.03 -24.58 19.19
C ALA A 439 -3.41 -23.77 17.94
N MET A 440 -3.28 -22.45 18.00
CA MET A 440 -3.57 -21.56 16.87
C MET A 440 -2.50 -21.66 15.78
N TYR A 441 -1.21 -21.70 16.13
CA TYR A 441 -0.15 -21.94 15.14
C TYR A 441 -0.31 -23.28 14.41
N LYS A 442 -0.67 -24.35 15.13
CA LYS A 442 -0.95 -25.65 14.51
C LYS A 442 -2.15 -25.60 13.59
N SER A 443 -3.18 -24.83 13.91
CA SER A 443 -4.35 -24.63 13.06
C SER A 443 -3.98 -23.89 11.76
N ALA A 444 -3.16 -22.84 11.86
CA ALA A 444 -2.65 -22.12 10.72
C ALA A 444 -1.77 -23.03 9.83
N LEU A 445 -0.84 -23.76 10.48
CA LEU A 445 0.09 -24.66 9.80
C LEU A 445 -0.66 -25.75 9.02
N ALA A 446 -1.67 -26.39 9.60
CA ALA A 446 -2.45 -27.43 8.93
C ALA A 446 -3.14 -26.93 7.65
N ILE A 447 -3.61 -25.68 7.64
CA ILE A 447 -4.17 -25.07 6.43
C ILE A 447 -3.05 -24.80 5.42
N ARG A 448 -1.95 -24.17 5.83
CA ARG A 448 -0.85 -23.79 4.95
C ARG A 448 -0.15 -25.00 4.34
N GLU A 449 0.02 -26.10 5.07
CA GLU A 449 0.52 -27.38 4.52
C GLU A 449 -0.39 -27.93 3.42
N ARG A 450 -1.70 -27.87 3.60
CA ARG A 450 -2.66 -28.32 2.59
C ARG A 450 -2.61 -27.43 1.35
N LEU A 451 -2.55 -26.11 1.52
CA LEU A 451 -2.43 -25.15 0.43
C LEU A 451 -1.11 -25.34 -0.32
N ALA A 452 0.02 -25.53 0.38
CA ALA A 452 1.32 -25.77 -0.21
C ALA A 452 1.38 -27.10 -1.01
N LYS A 453 0.65 -28.16 -0.56
CA LYS A 453 0.51 -29.39 -1.35
C LYS A 453 -0.20 -29.15 -2.67
N ALA A 454 -1.15 -28.22 -2.73
CA ALA A 454 -1.86 -27.88 -3.95
C ALA A 454 -1.05 -26.94 -4.86
N ASN A 455 -0.33 -25.98 -4.27
CA ASN A 455 0.52 -25.03 -4.98
C ASN A 455 1.68 -24.58 -4.09
N LEU A 456 2.79 -25.33 -4.11
CA LEU A 456 3.97 -25.09 -3.29
C LEU A 456 4.52 -23.67 -3.55
N GLN A 457 4.66 -23.29 -4.80
CA GLN A 457 5.26 -22.00 -5.18
C GLN A 457 4.49 -20.78 -4.61
N ALA A 458 3.16 -20.90 -4.48
CA ALA A 458 2.33 -19.83 -3.94
C ALA A 458 2.35 -19.75 -2.43
N TYR A 459 2.46 -20.88 -1.73
CA TYR A 459 2.23 -20.96 -0.29
C TYR A 459 3.46 -21.37 0.53
N GLU A 460 4.61 -21.68 -0.10
CA GLU A 460 5.84 -22.01 0.58
C GLU A 460 6.33 -20.93 1.55
N PRO A 461 6.34 -19.63 1.19
CA PRO A 461 6.77 -18.59 2.12
C PRO A 461 5.92 -18.56 3.40
N ALA A 462 4.59 -18.54 3.26
CA ALA A 462 3.68 -18.54 4.39
C ALA A 462 3.80 -19.82 5.24
N LEU A 463 4.10 -20.96 4.61
CA LEU A 463 4.35 -22.21 5.30
C LEU A 463 5.64 -22.13 6.14
N VAL A 464 6.73 -21.60 5.58
CA VAL A 464 8.01 -21.38 6.28
C VAL A 464 7.81 -20.45 7.47
N ASP A 465 7.04 -19.36 7.32
CA ASP A 465 6.71 -18.45 8.42
C ASP A 465 5.98 -19.16 9.55
N SER A 466 5.01 -20.07 9.22
CA SER A 466 4.32 -20.84 10.26
C SER A 466 5.24 -21.76 11.03
N TYR A 467 6.15 -22.46 10.34
CA TYR A 467 7.15 -23.30 11.01
C TYR A 467 8.08 -22.46 11.87
N SER A 468 8.56 -21.32 11.38
CA SER A 468 9.43 -20.40 12.10
C SER A 468 8.78 -19.88 13.39
N ASN A 469 7.52 -19.43 13.30
CA ASN A 469 6.79 -18.95 14.47
C ASN A 469 6.58 -20.03 15.53
N LEU A 470 6.24 -21.25 15.11
CA LEU A 470 6.08 -22.37 16.01
C LEU A 470 7.42 -22.82 16.63
N ALA A 471 8.53 -22.79 15.86
CA ALA A 471 9.88 -23.04 16.36
C ALA A 471 10.31 -22.01 17.41
N ILE A 472 10.00 -20.72 17.20
CA ILE A 472 10.24 -19.65 18.17
C ILE A 472 9.46 -19.92 19.45
N LEU A 473 8.15 -20.22 19.36
CA LEU A 473 7.33 -20.55 20.51
C LEU A 473 7.91 -21.73 21.32
N TYR A 474 8.37 -22.78 20.65
CA TYR A 474 9.01 -23.93 21.32
C TYR A 474 10.34 -23.55 21.97
N SER A 475 11.13 -22.69 21.33
CA SER A 475 12.36 -22.16 21.92
C SER A 475 12.07 -21.34 23.18
N ASP A 476 11.09 -20.43 23.13
CA ASP A 476 10.70 -19.57 24.27
C ASP A 476 10.15 -20.39 25.45
N THR A 477 9.51 -21.51 25.14
CA THR A 477 9.03 -22.47 26.15
C THR A 477 10.04 -23.55 26.51
N GLN A 478 11.32 -23.43 26.11
CA GLN A 478 12.42 -24.35 26.38
C GLN A 478 12.22 -25.79 25.83
N ARG A 479 11.39 -25.94 24.82
CA ARG A 479 11.10 -27.21 24.12
C ARG A 479 12.02 -27.35 22.90
N PHE A 480 13.33 -27.33 23.11
CA PHE A 480 14.34 -27.23 22.07
C PHE A 480 14.32 -28.38 21.04
N ASN A 481 14.03 -29.62 21.47
CA ASN A 481 13.91 -30.75 20.55
C ASN A 481 12.77 -30.58 19.54
N GLU A 482 11.67 -29.94 19.94
CA GLU A 482 10.53 -29.67 19.08
C GLU A 482 10.80 -28.45 18.18
N SER A 483 11.55 -27.49 18.68
CA SER A 483 12.01 -26.35 17.88
C SER A 483 12.96 -26.78 16.74
N GLU A 484 13.89 -27.70 17.01
CA GLU A 484 14.83 -28.23 15.98
C GLU A 484 14.13 -29.10 14.92
N ALA A 485 12.95 -29.62 15.21
CA ALA A 485 12.17 -30.48 14.30
C ALA A 485 11.28 -29.69 13.32
N MET A 486 11.11 -28.38 13.54
CA MET A 486 10.31 -27.50 12.70
C MET A 486 11.13 -26.88 11.57
#